data_b910deb1c3241a8c3233c694c53a45b8
#
_entry.id   b910deb1c3241a8c3233c694c53a45b8
#
_cell.length_a   1.000
_cell.length_b   1.000
_cell.length_c   1.000
_cell.angle_alpha   90.00
_cell.angle_beta   90.00
_cell.angle_gamma   90.00
#
_symmetry.space_group_name_H-M   'P 1'
#
loop_
_entity.id
_entity.type
_entity.pdbx_description
1 polymer ?
#
loop_
_entity_poly.entity_id
_entity_poly.type
_entity_poly.pdbx_seq_one_letter_code
_entity_poly.pdbx_strand_id
1 'polypeptide(L)'
;MQLLMNLVDESKQLNQARFPFDLAYHPPKGWFKIIHQGLVIPNLPAPLHYFNFITILGQPNIPMMRNASAIHTTSLDTATVISSISPQMVGHFHSYSLENECEMREGYFQFANRETLTGSFPEFHLYREDDELEVDLQITTKPILSHFSKLKLGLFEHWSLLCECRGSIRYKEQNFQINQLGAFEYARAINIPYLPLCFFTYQIINLKDQRQLLLAQLRNNFNQIIQSRIYLREVSSVKAVMFDEKVLFKVHRVYPKVTTPNHQHMYLPREFEWQFSDGETTIQIQAQSRGDFKFGLAAGYVGSFNYQVKINDYEEEGTAGYCEYIDCRPLKWQEKKNEAKN
;
A
#
# COMPACT_ATOMS: atom_id res chain seq x y z
N MET A 1 -17.52 11.96 12.34
CA MET A 1 -16.17 11.86 11.77
C MET A 1 -16.17 11.97 10.25
N GLN A 2 -17.01 11.24 9.51
CA GLN A 2 -17.09 11.32 8.03
C GLN A 2 -17.43 12.74 7.53
N LEU A 3 -18.37 13.42 8.16
CA LEU A 3 -18.72 14.81 7.84
C LEU A 3 -17.54 15.77 8.03
N LEU A 4 -16.76 15.60 9.11
CA LEU A 4 -15.57 16.39 9.39
C LEU A 4 -14.46 16.10 8.36
N MET A 5 -14.24 14.84 8.02
CA MET A 5 -13.28 14.47 7.00
C MET A 5 -13.64 15.06 5.63
N ASN A 6 -14.92 15.04 5.25
CA ASN A 6 -15.38 15.66 4.00
C ASN A 6 -15.17 17.18 3.97
N LEU A 7 -15.12 17.84 5.11
CA LEU A 7 -14.86 19.29 5.22
C LEU A 7 -13.38 19.65 5.16
N VAL A 8 -12.50 18.71 5.54
CA VAL A 8 -11.07 18.98 5.66
C VAL A 8 -10.18 18.25 4.64
N ASP A 9 -10.71 17.22 3.97
CA ASP A 9 -9.98 16.45 2.94
C ASP A 9 -10.21 17.03 1.55
N GLU A 10 -9.16 17.58 0.94
CA GLU A 10 -9.17 18.19 -0.39
C GLU A 10 -8.90 17.18 -1.53
N SER A 11 -8.59 15.91 -1.19
CA SER A 11 -8.16 14.91 -2.18
C SER A 11 -9.17 14.66 -3.29
N LYS A 12 -10.49 14.79 -3.01
CA LYS A 12 -11.53 14.63 -4.01
C LYS A 12 -11.42 15.68 -5.13
N GLN A 13 -11.17 16.94 -4.77
CA GLN A 13 -10.99 18.03 -5.74
C GLN A 13 -9.67 17.86 -6.51
N LEU A 14 -8.61 17.44 -5.83
CA LEU A 14 -7.29 17.26 -6.44
C LEU A 14 -7.27 16.11 -7.46
N ASN A 15 -8.03 15.04 -7.25
CA ASN A 15 -8.17 13.97 -8.23
C ASN A 15 -8.92 14.37 -9.51
N GLN A 16 -9.60 15.52 -9.50
CA GLN A 16 -10.26 16.11 -10.67
C GLN A 16 -9.41 17.20 -11.32
N ALA A 17 -8.35 17.66 -10.67
CA ALA A 17 -7.47 18.71 -11.15
C ALA A 17 -6.43 18.18 -12.15
N ARG A 18 -5.77 19.11 -12.84
CA ARG A 18 -4.58 18.77 -13.63
C ARG A 18 -3.44 18.35 -12.71
N PHE A 19 -2.55 17.48 -13.22
CA PHE A 19 -1.34 17.07 -12.50
C PHE A 19 -0.55 18.30 -12.01
N PRO A 20 -0.24 18.40 -10.70
CA PRO A 20 0.56 19.51 -10.18
C PRO A 20 2.02 19.35 -10.61
N PHE A 21 2.68 20.46 -10.92
CA PHE A 21 4.10 20.47 -11.28
C PHE A 21 5.04 20.30 -10.06
N ASP A 22 4.52 20.48 -8.84
CA ASP A 22 5.28 20.41 -7.59
C ASP A 22 4.59 19.48 -6.60
N LEU A 23 5.11 18.27 -6.47
CA LEU A 23 4.72 17.29 -5.45
C LEU A 23 5.75 17.32 -4.32
N ALA A 24 5.28 17.41 -3.09
CA ALA A 24 6.15 17.30 -1.94
C ALA A 24 6.78 15.91 -1.88
N TYR A 25 8.10 15.84 -1.83
CA TYR A 25 8.88 14.63 -1.65
C TYR A 25 10.18 14.97 -0.91
N HIS A 26 10.27 14.56 0.35
CA HIS A 26 11.41 14.92 1.22
C HIS A 26 11.50 13.96 2.42
N PRO A 27 12.67 13.80 3.05
CA PRO A 27 12.82 13.09 4.30
C PRO A 27 12.10 13.80 5.47
N PRO A 28 12.00 13.17 6.67
CA PRO A 28 11.46 13.85 7.83
C PRO A 28 12.13 15.19 8.07
N LYS A 29 11.36 16.28 8.03
CA LYS A 29 11.85 17.63 8.30
C LYS A 29 10.79 18.53 8.92
N GLY A 30 11.24 19.49 9.74
CA GLY A 30 10.35 20.48 10.37
C GLY A 30 9.21 19.83 11.15
N TRP A 31 7.97 20.15 10.80
CA TRP A 31 6.76 19.63 11.41
C TRP A 31 6.40 18.22 10.94
N PHE A 32 6.85 17.82 9.74
CA PHE A 32 6.59 16.49 9.17
C PHE A 32 7.59 15.49 9.72
N LYS A 33 7.18 14.80 10.78
CA LYS A 33 7.98 13.78 11.48
C LYS A 33 7.67 12.37 11.03
N ILE A 34 6.52 12.17 10.36
CA ILE A 34 6.07 10.89 9.86
C ILE A 34 6.10 10.95 8.33
N ILE A 35 6.90 10.07 7.73
CA ILE A 35 7.00 9.94 6.28
C ILE A 35 6.73 8.47 5.91
N HIS A 36 5.98 8.27 4.86
CA HIS A 36 5.82 6.98 4.21
C HIS A 36 6.28 7.07 2.76
N GLN A 37 6.99 6.05 2.31
CA GLN A 37 7.33 5.85 0.90
C GLN A 37 6.99 4.42 0.52
N GLY A 38 6.49 4.24 -0.70
CA GLY A 38 6.16 2.94 -1.23
C GLY A 38 6.50 2.80 -2.71
N LEU A 39 7.03 1.65 -3.07
CA LEU A 39 7.04 1.14 -4.43
C LEU A 39 6.39 -0.23 -4.41
N VAL A 40 5.35 -0.40 -5.21
CA VAL A 40 4.69 -1.69 -5.36
C VAL A 40 4.59 -2.05 -6.84
N ILE A 41 5.02 -3.25 -7.18
CA ILE A 41 4.94 -3.82 -8.53
C ILE A 41 4.16 -5.13 -8.43
N PRO A 42 2.87 -5.16 -8.75
CA PRO A 42 2.08 -6.37 -8.82
C PRO A 42 2.34 -7.12 -10.12
N ASN A 43 1.74 -8.29 -10.27
CA ASN A 43 1.72 -9.08 -11.51
C ASN A 43 3.10 -9.51 -12.02
N LEU A 44 4.05 -9.73 -11.11
CA LEU A 44 5.31 -10.36 -11.46
C LEU A 44 5.12 -11.86 -11.74
N PRO A 45 5.96 -12.45 -12.60
CA PRO A 45 5.89 -13.88 -12.90
C PRO A 45 6.26 -14.73 -11.68
N ALA A 46 5.63 -15.90 -11.53
CA ALA A 46 5.99 -16.86 -10.49
C ALA A 46 7.49 -17.17 -10.52
N PRO A 47 8.13 -17.32 -9.33
CA PRO A 47 7.58 -17.34 -7.98
C PRO A 47 7.41 -15.96 -7.34
N LEU A 48 7.73 -14.85 -8.02
CA LEU A 48 7.83 -13.52 -7.40
C LEU A 48 6.46 -12.90 -7.06
N HIS A 49 5.46 -13.09 -7.85
CA HIS A 49 4.10 -12.54 -7.87
C HIS A 49 4.01 -11.02 -7.74
N TYR A 50 4.68 -10.42 -6.78
CA TYR A 50 4.80 -8.97 -6.57
C TYR A 50 6.19 -8.63 -6.04
N PHE A 51 6.55 -7.36 -6.15
CA PHE A 51 7.60 -6.74 -5.35
C PHE A 51 7.00 -5.56 -4.61
N ASN A 52 7.38 -5.40 -3.35
CA ASN A 52 7.10 -4.19 -2.59
C ASN A 52 8.35 -3.70 -1.85
N PHE A 53 8.50 -2.39 -1.82
CA PHE A 53 9.40 -1.64 -0.94
C PHE A 53 8.57 -0.58 -0.25
N ILE A 54 8.35 -0.71 1.05
CA ILE A 54 7.50 0.19 1.82
C ILE A 54 8.25 0.60 3.06
N THR A 55 8.32 1.91 3.29
CA THR A 55 8.97 2.49 4.46
C THR A 55 8.00 3.34 5.26
N ILE A 56 8.12 3.32 6.58
CA ILE A 56 7.47 4.26 7.48
C ILE A 56 8.55 4.82 8.41
N LEU A 57 8.83 6.11 8.25
CA LEU A 57 9.81 6.86 9.04
C LEU A 57 9.06 7.59 10.15
N GLY A 58 9.38 7.26 11.39
CA GLY A 58 8.58 7.62 12.55
C GLY A 58 7.33 6.75 12.71
N GLN A 59 6.99 6.39 13.94
CA GLN A 59 5.83 5.56 14.27
C GLN A 59 4.74 6.42 14.93
N PRO A 60 3.64 6.77 14.22
CA PRO A 60 2.57 7.58 14.80
C PRO A 60 1.78 6.77 15.84
N ASN A 61 1.15 7.46 16.77
CA ASN A 61 0.26 6.82 17.76
C ASN A 61 -1.15 6.57 17.17
N ILE A 62 -1.20 5.84 16.07
CA ILE A 62 -2.43 5.47 15.35
C ILE A 62 -2.48 3.94 15.30
N PRO A 63 -3.55 3.26 15.79
CA PRO A 63 -3.57 1.81 15.94
C PRO A 63 -3.15 1.03 14.70
N MET A 64 -3.64 1.40 13.53
CA MET A 64 -3.29 0.71 12.30
C MET A 64 -1.88 1.02 11.76
N MET A 65 -1.30 2.16 12.16
CA MET A 65 -0.01 2.62 11.64
C MET A 65 1.17 2.24 12.55
N ARG A 66 0.89 1.85 13.80
CA ARG A 66 1.93 1.60 14.80
C ARG A 66 2.38 0.15 14.83
N ASN A 67 3.62 -0.09 14.51
CA ASN A 67 4.28 -1.38 14.77
C ASN A 67 5.10 -1.29 16.07
N ALA A 68 4.46 -1.56 17.21
CA ALA A 68 5.10 -1.45 18.51
C ALA A 68 6.28 -2.42 18.69
N SER A 69 6.25 -3.59 18.04
CA SER A 69 7.33 -4.58 18.10
C SER A 69 8.61 -4.14 17.37
N ALA A 70 8.50 -3.13 16.50
CA ALA A 70 9.62 -2.60 15.73
C ALA A 70 10.36 -1.44 16.44
N ILE A 71 9.82 -0.94 17.54
CA ILE A 71 10.38 0.24 18.24
C ILE A 71 11.49 -0.24 19.18
N HIS A 72 12.73 0.10 18.86
CA HIS A 72 13.91 -0.23 19.69
C HIS A 72 14.42 0.96 20.51
N THR A 73 14.26 2.18 19.99
CA THR A 73 14.68 3.44 20.62
C THR A 73 13.47 4.27 21.00
N THR A 74 13.06 5.19 20.14
CA THR A 74 11.83 5.97 20.29
C THR A 74 10.94 5.82 19.07
N SER A 75 9.64 6.13 19.23
CA SER A 75 8.69 6.05 18.12
C SER A 75 9.10 6.93 16.94
N LEU A 76 9.66 8.11 17.18
CA LEU A 76 10.03 9.04 16.11
C LEU A 76 11.41 8.72 15.50
N ASP A 77 12.27 8.02 16.20
CA ASP A 77 13.56 7.55 15.70
C ASP A 77 13.47 6.19 14.98
N THR A 78 12.30 5.60 14.89
CA THR A 78 12.14 4.28 14.26
C THR A 78 11.75 4.41 12.79
N ALA A 79 12.57 3.83 11.91
CA ALA A 79 12.21 3.52 10.52
C ALA A 79 11.84 2.05 10.41
N THR A 80 10.72 1.73 9.77
CA THR A 80 10.38 0.36 9.37
C THR A 80 10.46 0.23 7.87
N VAL A 81 11.09 -0.83 7.39
CA VAL A 81 11.23 -1.17 5.98
C VAL A 81 10.71 -2.57 5.75
N ILE A 82 9.74 -2.71 4.85
CA ILE A 82 9.33 -3.98 4.29
C ILE A 82 9.74 -4.00 2.82
N SER A 83 10.53 -4.98 2.43
CA SER A 83 11.02 -5.14 1.07
C SER A 83 10.94 -6.61 0.72
N SER A 84 9.96 -7.00 -0.09
CA SER A 84 9.64 -8.40 -0.27
C SER A 84 9.09 -8.77 -1.63
N ILE A 85 9.23 -10.04 -1.93
CA ILE A 85 8.56 -10.76 -3.01
C ILE A 85 7.82 -11.96 -2.41
N SER A 86 6.90 -12.58 -3.12
CA SER A 86 6.43 -13.93 -2.80
C SER A 86 7.35 -14.93 -3.53
N PRO A 87 7.88 -16.00 -2.90
CA PRO A 87 7.59 -16.53 -1.56
C PRO A 87 8.58 -16.12 -0.47
N GLN A 88 9.47 -15.14 -0.68
CA GLN A 88 10.46 -14.74 0.32
C GLN A 88 9.81 -14.40 1.66
N MET A 89 10.30 -15.00 2.75
CA MET A 89 9.80 -14.77 4.11
C MET A 89 10.90 -14.28 5.07
N VAL A 90 12.16 -14.63 4.81
CA VAL A 90 13.29 -14.24 5.65
C VAL A 90 13.86 -12.91 5.17
N GLY A 91 14.20 -12.02 6.11
CA GLY A 91 14.82 -10.75 5.79
C GLY A 91 13.96 -9.76 5.00
N HIS A 92 12.63 -9.95 4.94
CA HIS A 92 11.74 -9.03 4.23
C HIS A 92 11.37 -7.78 5.04
N PHE A 93 11.52 -7.82 6.36
CA PHE A 93 11.17 -6.73 7.28
C PHE A 93 12.34 -6.38 8.18
N HIS A 94 12.63 -5.09 8.28
CA HIS A 94 13.63 -4.53 9.19
C HIS A 94 13.10 -3.27 9.87
N SER A 95 13.64 -3.00 11.06
CA SER A 95 13.49 -1.71 11.72
C SER A 95 14.85 -1.14 12.06
N TYR A 96 14.99 0.16 11.91
CA TYR A 96 16.24 0.89 12.05
C TYR A 96 16.06 2.12 12.94
N SER A 97 17.13 2.58 13.61
CA SER A 97 17.20 3.92 14.15
C SER A 97 17.45 4.92 13.01
N LEU A 98 16.59 5.92 12.88
CA LEU A 98 16.76 6.98 11.88
C LEU A 98 18.05 7.77 12.10
N GLU A 99 18.44 7.99 13.38
CA GLU A 99 19.60 8.78 13.75
C GLU A 99 20.92 8.02 13.55
N ASN A 100 20.92 6.70 13.79
CA ASN A 100 22.17 5.94 13.86
C ASN A 100 22.39 4.98 12.68
N GLU A 101 21.32 4.56 11.99
CA GLU A 101 21.41 3.50 10.99
C GLU A 101 20.90 3.93 9.60
N CYS A 102 20.37 5.16 9.47
CA CYS A 102 19.83 5.65 8.22
C CYS A 102 20.54 6.94 7.78
N GLU A 103 20.73 7.09 6.46
CA GLU A 103 21.13 8.37 5.86
C GLU A 103 19.98 8.93 5.03
N MET A 104 19.53 10.15 5.40
CA MET A 104 18.34 10.78 4.81
C MET A 104 18.66 12.20 4.36
N ARG A 105 18.53 12.45 3.05
CA ARG A 105 18.60 13.81 2.45
C ARG A 105 17.64 13.90 1.26
N GLU A 106 17.44 15.08 0.72
CA GLU A 106 16.58 15.21 -0.46
C GLU A 106 17.08 14.34 -1.61
N GLY A 107 16.17 13.51 -2.15
CA GLY A 107 16.49 12.57 -3.21
C GLY A 107 17.36 11.37 -2.81
N TYR A 108 17.61 11.16 -1.52
CA TYR A 108 18.43 10.06 -1.04
C TYR A 108 17.92 9.51 0.28
N PHE A 109 17.60 8.23 0.31
CA PHE A 109 17.11 7.49 1.47
C PHE A 109 17.84 6.16 1.53
N GLN A 110 18.70 6.01 2.52
CA GLN A 110 19.47 4.77 2.76
C GLN A 110 19.10 4.20 4.12
N PHE A 111 18.84 2.90 4.15
CA PHE A 111 18.48 2.12 5.34
C PHE A 111 19.60 1.12 5.60
N ALA A 112 20.41 1.40 6.62
CA ALA A 112 21.70 0.73 6.85
C ALA A 112 22.51 0.66 5.54
N ASN A 113 23.13 -0.50 5.25
CA ASN A 113 23.82 -0.75 3.97
C ASN A 113 23.03 -1.71 3.07
N ARG A 114 21.69 -1.75 3.22
CA ARG A 114 20.87 -2.78 2.62
C ARG A 114 19.94 -2.25 1.52
N GLU A 115 19.18 -1.21 1.83
CA GLU A 115 18.25 -0.63 0.87
C GLU A 115 18.59 0.84 0.63
N THR A 116 18.52 1.25 -0.63
CA THR A 116 18.74 2.65 -1.02
C THR A 116 17.72 3.06 -2.07
N LEU A 117 16.98 4.14 -1.81
CA LEU A 117 16.10 4.77 -2.79
C LEU A 117 16.65 6.17 -3.10
N THR A 118 17.02 6.40 -4.35
CA THR A 118 17.61 7.68 -4.81
C THR A 118 16.83 8.24 -5.98
N GLY A 119 16.98 9.54 -6.20
CA GLY A 119 16.44 10.23 -7.37
C GLY A 119 15.50 11.38 -7.05
N SER A 120 14.93 11.93 -8.08
CA SER A 120 13.93 13.00 -8.05
C SER A 120 12.99 12.84 -9.22
N PHE A 121 11.81 13.47 -9.15
CA PHE A 121 10.86 13.40 -10.25
C PHE A 121 11.48 13.79 -11.59
N PRO A 122 11.24 13.00 -12.65
CA PRO A 122 10.41 11.78 -12.67
C PRO A 122 11.18 10.48 -12.46
N GLU A 123 12.50 10.52 -12.21
CA GLU A 123 13.38 9.36 -12.24
C GLU A 123 13.90 9.00 -10.84
N PHE A 124 13.74 7.74 -10.47
CA PHE A 124 14.23 7.17 -9.22
C PHE A 124 14.95 5.86 -9.47
N HIS A 125 15.81 5.49 -8.52
CA HIS A 125 16.52 4.22 -8.51
C HIS A 125 16.38 3.56 -7.15
N LEU A 126 15.92 2.32 -7.13
CA LEU A 126 15.85 1.49 -5.94
C LEU A 126 16.87 0.36 -6.04
N TYR A 127 17.75 0.29 -5.07
CA TYR A 127 18.68 -0.80 -4.88
C TYR A 127 18.46 -1.48 -3.54
N ARG A 128 18.50 -2.81 -3.52
CA ARG A 128 18.50 -3.64 -2.32
C ARG A 128 19.34 -4.87 -2.56
N GLU A 129 20.11 -5.28 -1.54
CA GLU A 129 20.90 -6.52 -1.59
C GLU A 129 20.90 -7.23 -0.23
N ASP A 130 20.65 -8.54 -0.27
CA ASP A 130 20.94 -9.50 0.80
C ASP A 130 21.26 -10.88 0.20
N ASP A 131 21.48 -11.88 1.07
CA ASP A 131 21.89 -13.23 0.65
C ASP A 131 20.90 -13.91 -0.31
N GLU A 132 19.60 -13.61 -0.22
CA GLU A 132 18.56 -14.25 -1.03
C GLU A 132 17.97 -13.35 -2.13
N LEU A 133 17.98 -12.04 -1.92
CA LEU A 133 17.25 -11.10 -2.77
C LEU A 133 18.11 -9.87 -3.09
N GLU A 134 18.37 -9.67 -4.37
CA GLU A 134 18.92 -8.42 -4.91
C GLU A 134 17.88 -7.77 -5.83
N VAL A 135 17.73 -6.47 -5.70
CA VAL A 135 16.81 -5.66 -6.51
C VAL A 135 17.56 -4.46 -7.04
N ASP A 136 17.53 -4.27 -8.34
CA ASP A 136 18.11 -3.12 -9.05
C ASP A 136 17.07 -2.60 -10.04
N LEU A 137 16.36 -1.52 -9.66
CA LEU A 137 15.21 -1.00 -10.40
C LEU A 137 15.32 0.48 -10.68
N GLN A 138 15.25 0.83 -11.96
CA GLN A 138 14.97 2.18 -12.42
C GLN A 138 13.45 2.39 -12.45
N ILE A 139 13.00 3.52 -11.90
CA ILE A 139 11.59 3.85 -11.73
C ILE A 139 11.34 5.18 -12.43
N THR A 140 10.47 5.17 -13.45
CA THR A 140 10.04 6.38 -14.15
C THR A 140 8.59 6.68 -13.81
N THR A 141 8.34 7.72 -13.02
CA THR A 141 6.98 8.14 -12.65
C THR A 141 6.27 8.79 -13.82
N LYS A 142 4.97 8.51 -13.95
CA LYS A 142 4.10 9.09 -14.97
C LYS A 142 3.24 10.20 -14.33
N PRO A 143 2.78 11.20 -15.09
CA PRO A 143 1.88 12.24 -14.59
C PRO A 143 0.44 11.71 -14.39
N ILE A 144 0.30 10.53 -13.80
CA ILE A 144 -0.96 9.85 -13.49
C ILE A 144 -1.02 9.67 -11.99
N LEU A 145 -1.63 10.66 -11.34
CA LEU A 145 -1.64 10.83 -9.89
C LEU A 145 -2.97 10.41 -9.29
N SER A 146 -2.91 9.78 -8.13
CA SER A 146 -4.04 9.51 -7.26
C SER A 146 -3.76 10.07 -5.87
N HIS A 147 -4.53 11.06 -5.44
CA HIS A 147 -4.52 11.53 -4.05
C HIS A 147 -5.43 10.64 -3.20
N PHE A 148 -4.85 9.92 -2.26
CA PHE A 148 -5.62 9.16 -1.27
C PHE A 148 -6.21 10.09 -0.21
N SER A 149 -5.43 11.02 0.30
CA SER A 149 -5.87 12.05 1.23
C SER A 149 -4.97 13.28 1.17
N LYS A 150 -5.56 14.45 1.36
CA LYS A 150 -4.85 15.70 1.60
C LYS A 150 -5.67 16.56 2.54
N LEU A 151 -5.22 16.66 3.78
CA LEU A 151 -5.89 17.50 4.76
C LEU A 151 -5.51 18.97 4.57
N LYS A 152 -6.50 19.84 4.72
CA LYS A 152 -6.30 21.31 4.77
C LYS A 152 -5.22 21.66 5.78
N LEU A 153 -4.58 22.80 5.59
CA LEU A 153 -3.46 23.26 6.40
C LEU A 153 -2.19 22.37 6.31
N GLY A 154 -2.15 21.43 5.37
CA GLY A 154 -0.98 20.60 5.15
C GLY A 154 -0.66 19.62 6.28
N LEU A 155 -1.62 19.27 7.14
CA LEU A 155 -1.39 18.39 8.29
C LEU A 155 -1.04 16.95 7.89
N PHE A 156 -1.58 16.50 6.77
CA PHE A 156 -1.37 15.17 6.19
C PHE A 156 -1.57 15.23 4.68
N GLU A 157 -0.73 14.50 3.98
CA GLU A 157 -0.85 14.29 2.54
C GLU A 157 -0.41 12.86 2.20
N HIS A 158 -1.19 12.18 1.33
CA HIS A 158 -0.85 10.86 0.81
C HIS A 158 -1.27 10.76 -0.65
N TRP A 159 -0.31 10.44 -1.50
CA TRP A 159 -0.54 10.29 -2.94
C TRP A 159 0.22 9.10 -3.51
N SER A 160 -0.19 8.66 -4.69
CA SER A 160 0.43 7.61 -5.48
C SER A 160 0.52 8.00 -6.95
N LEU A 161 1.69 7.84 -7.55
CA LEU A 161 1.93 7.98 -8.99
C LEU A 161 2.00 6.60 -9.65
N LEU A 162 1.40 6.46 -10.81
CA LEU A 162 1.71 5.33 -11.69
C LEU A 162 3.16 5.47 -12.15
N CYS A 163 3.90 4.37 -12.18
CA CYS A 163 5.27 4.37 -12.66
C CYS A 163 5.58 3.16 -13.56
N GLU A 164 6.59 3.29 -14.40
CA GLU A 164 7.25 2.18 -15.08
C GLU A 164 8.47 1.77 -14.28
N CYS A 165 8.64 0.47 -14.05
CA CYS A 165 9.77 -0.11 -13.34
C CYS A 165 10.54 -1.00 -14.28
N ARG A 166 11.84 -0.74 -14.45
CA ARG A 166 12.75 -1.50 -15.33
C ARG A 166 14.01 -1.86 -14.58
N GLY A 167 14.52 -3.05 -14.80
CA GLY A 167 15.74 -3.54 -14.18
C GLY A 167 15.69 -5.02 -13.91
N SER A 168 16.24 -5.46 -12.80
CA SER A 168 16.29 -6.87 -12.44
C SER A 168 15.99 -7.14 -10.98
N ILE A 169 15.43 -8.31 -10.73
CA ILE A 169 15.30 -8.91 -9.39
C ILE A 169 16.01 -10.26 -9.45
N ARG A 170 17.06 -10.42 -8.65
CA ARG A 170 17.69 -11.72 -8.43
C ARG A 170 17.14 -12.31 -7.14
N TYR A 171 16.48 -13.46 -7.27
CA TYR A 171 16.01 -14.23 -6.12
C TYR A 171 16.76 -15.56 -6.09
N LYS A 172 17.58 -15.74 -5.07
CA LYS A 172 18.56 -16.83 -4.98
C LYS A 172 19.46 -16.83 -6.22
N GLU A 173 19.45 -17.91 -6.98
CA GLU A 173 20.25 -18.06 -8.21
C GLU A 173 19.54 -17.63 -9.48
N GLN A 174 18.26 -17.24 -9.40
CA GLN A 174 17.45 -16.87 -10.58
C GLN A 174 17.38 -15.35 -10.73
N ASN A 175 17.61 -14.88 -11.94
CA ASN A 175 17.51 -13.47 -12.30
C ASN A 175 16.29 -13.23 -13.21
N PHE A 176 15.44 -12.29 -12.78
CA PHE A 176 14.20 -11.90 -13.46
C PHE A 176 14.34 -10.47 -13.99
N GLN A 177 14.19 -10.32 -15.30
CA GLN A 177 14.13 -8.99 -15.91
C GLN A 177 12.76 -8.40 -15.67
N ILE A 178 12.72 -7.18 -15.18
CA ILE A 178 11.51 -6.45 -14.83
C ILE A 178 11.27 -5.35 -15.85
N ASN A 179 10.06 -5.30 -16.40
CA ASN A 179 9.54 -4.21 -17.22
C ASN A 179 8.03 -4.17 -17.01
N GLN A 180 7.61 -3.56 -15.88
CA GLN A 180 6.24 -3.62 -15.37
C GLN A 180 5.76 -2.25 -14.89
N LEU A 181 4.44 -2.07 -14.87
CA LEU A 181 3.82 -0.94 -14.18
C LEU A 181 3.89 -1.16 -12.67
N GLY A 182 4.14 -0.08 -11.95
CA GLY A 182 4.12 -0.04 -10.49
C GLY A 182 3.33 1.15 -9.96
N ALA A 183 3.23 1.23 -8.65
CA ALA A 183 2.72 2.38 -7.91
C ALA A 183 3.85 2.93 -7.03
N PHE A 184 4.20 4.20 -7.24
CA PHE A 184 5.18 4.94 -6.42
C PHE A 184 4.42 5.86 -5.48
N GLU A 185 4.61 5.71 -4.18
CA GLU A 185 3.79 6.34 -3.16
C GLU A 185 4.61 7.18 -2.20
N TYR A 186 3.97 8.23 -1.71
CA TYR A 186 4.53 9.05 -0.67
C TYR A 186 3.43 9.62 0.22
N ALA A 187 3.68 9.60 1.52
CA ALA A 187 2.88 10.37 2.47
C ALA A 187 3.76 11.12 3.45
N ARG A 188 3.23 12.25 3.94
CA ARG A 188 3.81 13.01 5.04
C ARG A 188 2.74 13.43 6.03
N ALA A 189 3.10 13.38 7.30
CA ALA A 189 2.21 13.78 8.38
C ALA A 189 2.96 14.52 9.48
N ILE A 190 2.25 15.40 10.16
CA ILE A 190 2.67 15.86 11.48
C ILE A 190 2.45 14.74 12.50
N ASN A 191 3.20 14.74 13.59
CA ASN A 191 2.98 13.75 14.66
C ASN A 191 1.72 14.07 15.44
N ILE A 192 0.58 13.54 15.00
CA ILE A 192 -0.71 13.70 15.67
C ILE A 192 -0.76 12.74 16.86
N PRO A 193 -1.19 13.19 18.07
CA PRO A 193 -1.14 12.34 19.27
C PRO A 193 -1.92 11.04 19.16
N TYR A 194 -3.11 11.06 18.58
CA TYR A 194 -3.94 9.87 18.40
C TYR A 194 -5.06 10.09 17.38
N LEU A 195 -5.26 9.09 16.50
CA LEU A 195 -6.45 8.99 15.65
C LEU A 195 -7.01 7.56 15.74
N PRO A 196 -8.33 7.39 15.90
CA PRO A 196 -8.96 6.09 16.08
C PRO A 196 -9.13 5.35 14.74
N LEU A 197 -8.08 5.30 13.91
CA LEU A 197 -8.06 4.57 12.65
C LEU A 197 -7.54 3.16 12.92
N CYS A 198 -8.37 2.17 12.63
CA CYS A 198 -8.13 0.79 13.05
C CYS A 198 -8.21 -0.25 11.93
N PHE A 199 -8.68 0.14 10.75
CA PHE A 199 -8.76 -0.76 9.60
C PHE A 199 -8.26 -0.05 8.36
N PHE A 200 -7.41 -0.74 7.63
CA PHE A 200 -6.93 -0.34 6.32
C PHE A 200 -6.78 -1.55 5.42
N THR A 201 -7.21 -1.42 4.19
CA THR A 201 -6.90 -2.37 3.14
C THR A 201 -6.61 -1.64 1.85
N TYR A 202 -5.64 -2.14 1.10
CA TYR A 202 -5.19 -1.58 -0.16
C TYR A 202 -4.83 -2.71 -1.12
N GLN A 203 -5.30 -2.62 -2.35
CA GLN A 203 -4.96 -3.58 -3.39
C GLN A 203 -4.53 -2.87 -4.66
N ILE A 204 -3.61 -3.51 -5.39
CA ILE A 204 -3.15 -3.07 -6.71
C ILE A 204 -3.27 -4.22 -7.69
N ILE A 205 -3.85 -3.93 -8.85
CA ILE A 205 -3.97 -4.86 -9.97
C ILE A 205 -3.49 -4.15 -11.23
N ASN A 206 -2.49 -4.70 -11.91
CA ASN A 206 -2.16 -4.31 -13.28
C ASN A 206 -2.99 -5.16 -14.24
N LEU A 207 -3.74 -4.52 -15.14
CA LEU A 207 -4.52 -5.17 -16.17
C LEU A 207 -3.69 -5.37 -17.44
N LYS A 208 -4.01 -6.37 -18.24
CA LYS A 208 -3.31 -6.70 -19.51
C LYS A 208 -3.37 -5.59 -20.54
N ASP A 209 -4.40 -4.74 -20.47
CA ASP A 209 -4.60 -3.61 -21.37
C ASP A 209 -3.87 -2.32 -20.94
N GLN A 210 -2.87 -2.42 -20.06
CA GLN A 210 -2.09 -1.28 -19.55
C GLN A 210 -2.86 -0.34 -18.62
N ARG A 211 -3.99 -0.75 -18.08
CA ARG A 211 -4.65 -0.07 -16.96
C ARG A 211 -4.19 -0.61 -15.62
N GLN A 212 -4.31 0.21 -14.59
CA GLN A 212 -4.04 -0.19 -13.21
C GLN A 212 -5.21 0.19 -12.31
N LEU A 213 -5.63 -0.74 -11.47
CA LEU A 213 -6.60 -0.50 -10.40
C LEU A 213 -5.88 -0.32 -9.07
N LEU A 214 -6.22 0.77 -8.36
CA LEU A 214 -5.93 0.91 -6.93
C LEU A 214 -7.24 0.90 -6.16
N LEU A 215 -7.30 0.13 -5.09
CA LEU A 215 -8.49 -0.08 -4.29
C LEU A 215 -8.12 0.15 -2.83
N ALA A 216 -8.79 1.10 -2.16
CA ALA A 216 -8.45 1.46 -0.79
C ALA A 216 -9.69 1.63 0.07
N GLN A 217 -9.66 1.09 1.29
CA GLN A 217 -10.67 1.36 2.30
C GLN A 217 -10.05 1.60 3.66
N LEU A 218 -10.56 2.64 4.34
CA LEU A 218 -10.17 3.06 5.68
C LEU A 218 -11.39 3.06 6.60
N ARG A 219 -11.26 2.51 7.84
CA ARG A 219 -12.31 2.53 8.85
C ARG A 219 -11.77 2.93 10.22
N ASN A 220 -12.66 3.50 11.03
CA ASN A 220 -12.37 3.80 12.43
C ASN A 220 -12.63 2.59 13.36
N ASN A 221 -12.39 2.79 14.64
CA ASN A 221 -12.61 1.79 15.69
C ASN A 221 -14.07 1.37 15.90
N PHE A 222 -15.05 2.16 15.40
CA PHE A 222 -16.48 1.85 15.39
C PHE A 222 -16.92 1.15 14.10
N ASN A 223 -15.97 0.71 13.26
CA ASN A 223 -16.23 0.09 11.97
C ASN A 223 -16.93 1.02 10.93
N GLN A 224 -16.95 2.32 11.19
CA GLN A 224 -17.49 3.28 10.22
C GLN A 224 -16.47 3.47 9.08
N ILE A 225 -16.96 3.42 7.86
CA ILE A 225 -16.15 3.71 6.67
C ILE A 225 -15.81 5.20 6.68
N ILE A 226 -14.54 5.52 6.74
CA ILE A 226 -14.01 6.88 6.61
C ILE A 226 -13.76 7.19 5.15
N GLN A 227 -13.23 6.22 4.40
CA GLN A 227 -12.96 6.31 2.98
C GLN A 227 -13.11 4.93 2.35
N SER A 228 -13.67 4.87 1.12
CA SER A 228 -13.70 3.68 0.27
C SER A 228 -13.60 4.16 -1.16
N ARG A 229 -12.53 3.79 -1.87
CA ARG A 229 -12.19 4.34 -3.20
C ARG A 229 -11.65 3.29 -4.13
N ILE A 230 -11.97 3.45 -5.40
CA ILE A 230 -11.34 2.78 -6.53
C ILE A 230 -10.72 3.85 -7.41
N TYR A 231 -9.48 3.67 -7.83
CA TYR A 231 -8.82 4.48 -8.84
C TYR A 231 -8.54 3.60 -10.05
N LEU A 232 -9.01 4.03 -11.21
CA LEU A 232 -8.69 3.42 -12.50
C LEU A 232 -7.70 4.34 -13.20
N ARG A 233 -6.48 3.86 -13.38
CA ARG A 233 -5.36 4.55 -14.04
C ARG A 233 -5.16 4.00 -15.42
N GLU A 234 -4.94 4.87 -16.40
CA GLU A 234 -4.77 4.50 -17.79
C GLU A 234 -3.54 5.20 -18.39
N VAL A 235 -2.60 4.41 -18.89
CA VAL A 235 -1.35 4.93 -19.48
C VAL A 235 -1.63 5.63 -20.81
N SER A 236 -2.49 5.07 -21.65
CA SER A 236 -2.77 5.58 -23.01
C SER A 236 -3.39 6.97 -23.02
N SER A 237 -4.30 7.24 -22.08
CA SER A 237 -4.97 8.54 -21.93
C SER A 237 -4.32 9.48 -20.92
N VAL A 238 -3.25 9.01 -20.23
CA VAL A 238 -2.57 9.73 -19.15
C VAL A 238 -3.59 10.23 -18.11
N LYS A 239 -4.48 9.33 -17.64
CA LYS A 239 -5.62 9.69 -16.81
C LYS A 239 -5.74 8.75 -15.59
N ALA A 240 -6.18 9.32 -14.48
CA ALA A 240 -6.71 8.60 -13.34
C ALA A 240 -8.16 9.02 -13.10
N VAL A 241 -9.05 8.05 -12.96
CA VAL A 241 -10.46 8.26 -12.57
C VAL A 241 -10.63 7.70 -11.16
N MET A 242 -11.22 8.49 -10.27
CA MET A 242 -11.52 8.09 -8.90
C MET A 242 -13.03 7.85 -8.74
N PHE A 243 -13.38 6.73 -8.15
CA PHE A 243 -14.72 6.37 -7.71
C PHE A 243 -14.71 6.31 -6.17
N ASP A 244 -15.54 7.10 -5.50
CA ASP A 244 -15.60 7.20 -4.04
C ASP A 244 -17.01 7.07 -3.45
N GLU A 245 -18.04 7.10 -4.28
CA GLU A 245 -19.43 6.90 -3.87
C GLU A 245 -19.87 5.48 -4.20
N LYS A 246 -20.58 4.83 -3.28
CA LYS A 246 -21.10 3.43 -3.45
C LYS A 246 -20.02 2.37 -3.68
N VAL A 247 -18.75 2.65 -3.37
CA VAL A 247 -17.68 1.64 -3.41
C VAL A 247 -17.81 0.72 -2.20
N LEU A 248 -18.03 -0.56 -2.47
CA LEU A 248 -18.20 -1.60 -1.46
C LEU A 248 -16.98 -2.51 -1.44
N PHE A 249 -16.44 -2.75 -0.24
CA PHE A 249 -15.48 -3.81 0.04
C PHE A 249 -16.07 -4.78 1.03
N LYS A 250 -15.99 -6.08 0.73
CA LYS A 250 -16.53 -7.15 1.58
C LYS A 250 -15.58 -8.32 1.64
N VAL A 251 -15.36 -8.82 2.84
CA VAL A 251 -14.64 -10.09 3.09
C VAL A 251 -15.69 -11.18 3.27
N HIS A 252 -15.60 -12.24 2.47
CA HIS A 252 -16.51 -13.38 2.51
C HIS A 252 -16.00 -14.47 3.45
N ARG A 253 -14.67 -14.72 3.40
CA ARG A 253 -14.01 -15.75 4.21
C ARG A 253 -12.69 -15.23 4.74
N VAL A 254 -12.29 -15.72 5.90
CA VAL A 254 -11.01 -15.39 6.55
C VAL A 254 -10.21 -16.65 6.83
N TYR A 255 -8.91 -16.48 6.98
CA TYR A 255 -8.04 -17.49 7.56
C TYR A 255 -8.28 -17.61 9.07
N PRO A 256 -7.80 -18.69 9.71
CA PRO A 256 -7.77 -18.77 11.16
C PRO A 256 -7.11 -17.54 11.78
N LYS A 257 -7.53 -17.20 12.99
CA LYS A 257 -7.00 -16.07 13.75
C LYS A 257 -5.47 -16.17 13.90
N VAL A 258 -4.76 -15.12 13.52
CA VAL A 258 -3.32 -14.96 13.76
C VAL A 258 -3.09 -14.03 14.94
N THR A 259 -1.96 -14.23 15.64
CA THR A 259 -1.44 -13.30 16.63
C THR A 259 -0.25 -12.57 16.02
N THR A 260 -0.33 -11.23 15.94
CA THR A 260 0.74 -10.41 15.40
C THR A 260 1.91 -10.29 16.38
N PRO A 261 3.12 -9.91 15.95
CA PRO A 261 4.23 -9.55 16.84
C PRO A 261 3.90 -8.45 17.85
N ASN A 262 2.92 -7.59 17.54
CA ASN A 262 2.38 -6.58 18.46
C ASN A 262 1.40 -7.16 19.52
N HIS A 263 1.26 -8.49 19.61
CA HIS A 263 0.31 -9.20 20.49
C HIS A 263 -1.17 -8.90 20.20
N GLN A 264 -1.48 -8.38 19.02
CA GLN A 264 -2.85 -8.17 18.56
C GLN A 264 -3.35 -9.42 17.83
N HIS A 265 -4.67 -9.63 17.84
CA HIS A 265 -5.31 -10.69 17.09
C HIS A 265 -5.93 -10.14 15.81
N MET A 266 -5.71 -10.84 14.70
CA MET A 266 -6.22 -10.43 13.40
C MET A 266 -6.74 -11.64 12.61
N TYR A 267 -7.80 -11.41 11.81
CA TYR A 267 -8.28 -12.36 10.80
C TYR A 267 -7.89 -11.82 9.42
N LEU A 268 -7.07 -12.57 8.69
CA LEU A 268 -6.65 -12.19 7.34
C LEU A 268 -7.68 -12.61 6.31
N PRO A 269 -7.94 -11.82 5.26
CA PRO A 269 -8.95 -12.13 4.26
C PRO A 269 -8.49 -13.33 3.41
N ARG A 270 -9.39 -14.31 3.24
CA ARG A 270 -9.20 -15.44 2.35
C ARG A 270 -9.91 -15.23 1.02
N GLU A 271 -11.18 -14.78 1.08
CA GLU A 271 -11.99 -14.42 -0.08
C GLU A 271 -12.61 -13.05 0.17
N PHE A 272 -12.50 -12.16 -0.80
CA PHE A 272 -13.04 -10.81 -0.70
C PHE A 272 -13.45 -10.26 -2.07
N GLU A 273 -14.25 -9.20 -2.04
CA GLU A 273 -14.74 -8.55 -3.24
C GLU A 273 -14.74 -7.03 -3.12
N TRP A 274 -14.63 -6.39 -4.27
CA TRP A 274 -14.93 -4.98 -4.47
C TRP A 274 -16.04 -4.82 -5.49
N GLN A 275 -16.93 -3.86 -5.25
CA GLN A 275 -18.02 -3.53 -6.15
C GLN A 275 -18.22 -2.03 -6.21
N PHE A 276 -18.50 -1.56 -7.43
CA PHE A 276 -18.91 -0.19 -7.70
C PHE A 276 -19.88 -0.19 -8.88
N SER A 277 -20.91 0.68 -8.83
CA SER A 277 -21.78 1.00 -9.98
C SER A 277 -22.43 2.36 -9.77
N ASP A 278 -22.36 3.20 -10.80
CA ASP A 278 -23.05 4.51 -10.89
C ASP A 278 -24.10 4.58 -12.00
N GLY A 279 -24.29 3.51 -12.75
CA GLY A 279 -25.19 3.41 -13.89
C GLY A 279 -24.47 3.55 -15.25
N GLU A 280 -23.30 4.16 -15.30
CA GLU A 280 -22.45 4.27 -16.50
C GLU A 280 -21.26 3.32 -16.43
N THR A 281 -20.66 3.22 -15.25
CA THR A 281 -19.51 2.35 -15.00
C THR A 281 -19.84 1.32 -13.93
N THR A 282 -19.51 0.07 -14.22
CA THR A 282 -19.58 -1.03 -13.25
C THR A 282 -18.20 -1.64 -13.10
N ILE A 283 -17.75 -1.79 -11.85
CA ILE A 283 -16.49 -2.46 -11.50
C ILE A 283 -16.81 -3.56 -10.49
N GLN A 284 -16.41 -4.78 -10.81
CA GLN A 284 -16.55 -5.93 -9.93
C GLN A 284 -15.20 -6.66 -9.87
N ILE A 285 -14.75 -6.95 -8.66
CA ILE A 285 -13.50 -7.68 -8.45
C ILE A 285 -13.79 -8.75 -7.42
N GLN A 286 -13.60 -10.00 -7.81
CA GLN A 286 -13.60 -11.14 -6.91
C GLN A 286 -12.16 -11.58 -6.70
N ALA A 287 -11.77 -11.79 -5.44
CA ALA A 287 -10.40 -12.06 -5.08
C ALA A 287 -10.27 -13.20 -4.08
N GLN A 288 -9.25 -14.02 -4.30
CA GLN A 288 -8.85 -15.10 -3.42
C GLN A 288 -7.38 -14.94 -3.06
N SER A 289 -7.10 -14.71 -1.76
CA SER A 289 -5.73 -14.64 -1.25
C SER A 289 -4.96 -15.94 -1.52
N ARG A 290 -3.67 -15.80 -1.81
CA ARG A 290 -2.74 -16.92 -1.98
C ARG A 290 -2.20 -17.47 -0.65
N GLY A 291 -2.50 -16.80 0.48
CA GLY A 291 -2.05 -17.22 1.81
C GLY A 291 -0.60 -16.85 2.13
N ASP A 292 0.05 -16.05 1.31
CA ASP A 292 1.46 -15.63 1.44
C ASP A 292 1.64 -14.36 2.27
N PHE A 293 0.77 -14.13 3.23
CA PHE A 293 0.80 -12.95 4.09
C PHE A 293 2.06 -12.86 4.94
N LYS A 294 2.68 -11.65 4.94
CA LYS A 294 3.87 -11.29 5.73
C LYS A 294 3.57 -10.08 6.60
N PHE A 295 3.90 -10.19 7.88
CA PHE A 295 3.78 -9.08 8.82
C PHE A 295 4.89 -8.06 8.60
N GLY A 296 4.59 -6.77 8.86
CA GLY A 296 5.58 -5.68 8.85
C GLY A 296 5.04 -4.36 8.27
N LEU A 297 3.92 -4.41 7.52
CA LEU A 297 3.25 -3.18 7.09
C LEU A 297 2.57 -2.54 8.31
N ALA A 298 3.24 -1.56 8.92
CA ALA A 298 2.71 -0.95 10.14
C ALA A 298 2.23 -2.01 11.15
N ALA A 299 0.93 -2.04 11.51
CA ALA A 299 0.38 -3.07 12.40
C ALA A 299 -0.16 -4.31 11.66
N GLY A 300 0.08 -4.45 10.34
CA GLY A 300 -0.57 -5.48 9.52
C GLY A 300 0.34 -6.22 8.55
N TYR A 301 -0.27 -6.67 7.48
CA TYR A 301 0.29 -7.66 6.56
C TYR A 301 0.25 -7.19 5.11
N VAL A 302 1.19 -7.70 4.33
CA VAL A 302 1.18 -7.67 2.86
C VAL A 302 1.07 -9.09 2.32
N GLY A 303 0.51 -9.24 1.12
CA GLY A 303 0.38 -10.54 0.46
C GLY A 303 -0.09 -10.40 -0.98
N SER A 304 -0.37 -11.54 -1.62
CA SER A 304 -0.88 -11.58 -2.98
C SER A 304 -2.21 -12.32 -3.09
N PHE A 305 -2.90 -12.10 -4.22
CA PHE A 305 -4.19 -12.73 -4.48
C PHE A 305 -4.42 -13.04 -5.95
N ASN A 306 -5.23 -14.06 -6.20
CA ASN A 306 -5.82 -14.32 -7.51
C ASN A 306 -7.09 -13.47 -7.64
N TYR A 307 -7.41 -13.05 -8.85
CA TYR A 307 -8.55 -12.18 -9.06
C TYR A 307 -9.31 -12.49 -10.37
N GLN A 308 -10.57 -12.12 -10.36
CA GLN A 308 -11.42 -11.93 -11.54
C GLN A 308 -11.88 -10.48 -11.49
N VAL A 309 -11.63 -9.73 -12.57
CA VAL A 309 -12.01 -8.31 -12.71
C VAL A 309 -12.99 -8.19 -13.86
N LYS A 310 -14.07 -7.45 -13.60
CA LYS A 310 -15.01 -7.01 -14.63
C LYS A 310 -15.17 -5.49 -14.55
N ILE A 311 -14.92 -4.81 -15.67
CA ILE A 311 -15.12 -3.37 -15.83
C ILE A 311 -16.01 -3.18 -17.06
N ASN A 312 -17.30 -2.90 -16.87
CA ASN A 312 -18.31 -2.93 -17.93
C ASN A 312 -18.25 -4.25 -18.72
N ASP A 313 -17.91 -4.19 -20.02
CA ASP A 313 -17.78 -5.36 -20.90
C ASP A 313 -16.38 -5.97 -20.90
N TYR A 314 -15.41 -5.37 -20.21
CA TYR A 314 -14.06 -5.90 -20.07
C TYR A 314 -13.99 -6.90 -18.94
N GLU A 315 -13.45 -8.08 -19.20
CA GLU A 315 -13.25 -9.13 -18.21
C GLU A 315 -11.80 -9.67 -18.25
N GLU A 316 -11.23 -9.91 -17.08
CA GLU A 316 -9.87 -10.47 -16.96
C GLU A 316 -9.73 -11.32 -15.69
N GLU A 317 -8.90 -12.35 -15.80
CA GLU A 317 -8.42 -13.14 -14.66
C GLU A 317 -6.90 -13.01 -14.50
N GLY A 318 -6.43 -12.99 -13.26
CA GLY A 318 -5.01 -12.92 -12.94
C GLY A 318 -4.67 -13.56 -11.60
N THR A 319 -3.38 -13.76 -11.38
CA THR A 319 -2.89 -14.56 -10.24
C THR A 319 -1.95 -13.81 -9.29
N ALA A 320 -1.67 -12.55 -9.54
CA ALA A 320 -0.63 -11.80 -8.84
C ALA A 320 -1.03 -10.35 -8.51
N GLY A 321 -2.26 -10.14 -8.05
CA GLY A 321 -2.66 -8.89 -7.41
C GLY A 321 -1.94 -8.71 -6.07
N TYR A 322 -1.63 -7.48 -5.70
CA TYR A 322 -1.00 -7.12 -4.43
C TYR A 322 -2.05 -6.67 -3.40
N CYS A 323 -1.86 -7.07 -2.15
CA CYS A 323 -2.77 -6.75 -1.05
C CYS A 323 -2.03 -6.29 0.20
N GLU A 324 -2.52 -5.20 0.79
CA GLU A 324 -2.24 -4.75 2.15
C GLU A 324 -3.48 -4.91 3.01
N TYR A 325 -3.30 -5.40 4.24
CA TYR A 325 -4.41 -5.62 5.14
C TYR A 325 -4.03 -5.42 6.60
N ILE A 326 -4.72 -4.49 7.25
CA ILE A 326 -4.56 -4.17 8.66
C ILE A 326 -5.93 -4.14 9.31
N ASP A 327 -6.17 -4.95 10.34
CA ASP A 327 -7.43 -4.97 11.07
C ASP A 327 -7.22 -4.99 12.59
N CYS A 328 -7.10 -3.80 13.15
CA CYS A 328 -6.95 -3.56 14.59
C CYS A 328 -8.27 -3.21 15.28
N ARG A 329 -9.42 -3.46 14.64
CA ARG A 329 -10.72 -3.11 15.20
C ARG A 329 -11.04 -3.97 16.43
N PRO A 330 -11.68 -3.37 17.48
CA PRO A 330 -12.15 -4.12 18.63
C PRO A 330 -13.23 -5.15 18.26
N LEU A 331 -14.11 -4.77 17.31
CA LEU A 331 -15.12 -5.66 16.74
C LEU A 331 -14.46 -6.54 15.69
N LYS A 332 -14.27 -7.80 16.01
CA LYS A 332 -13.60 -8.76 15.12
C LYS A 332 -14.60 -9.38 14.16
N TRP A 333 -14.17 -9.50 12.92
CA TRP A 333 -14.87 -10.29 11.94
C TRP A 333 -14.90 -11.76 12.39
N GLN A 334 -16.02 -12.45 12.21
CA GLN A 334 -16.15 -13.89 12.48
C GLN A 334 -16.73 -14.56 11.23
N GLU A 335 -16.10 -15.62 10.81
CA GLU A 335 -16.67 -16.50 9.78
C GLU A 335 -17.95 -17.12 10.34
N LYS A 336 -19.07 -17.02 9.60
CA LYS A 336 -20.28 -17.75 9.97
C LYS A 336 -19.93 -19.23 9.93
N LYS A 337 -20.03 -19.91 11.07
CA LYS A 337 -20.01 -21.37 11.09
C LYS A 337 -21.17 -21.83 10.21
N ASN A 338 -20.89 -22.53 9.12
CA ASN A 338 -21.91 -23.27 8.44
C ASN A 338 -22.45 -24.26 9.47
N GLU A 339 -23.62 -24.00 9.99
CA GLU A 339 -24.37 -25.04 10.74
C GLU A 339 -24.52 -26.18 9.77
N ALA A 340 -23.76 -27.24 9.98
CA ALA A 340 -24.03 -28.51 9.32
C ALA A 340 -25.48 -28.84 9.66
N LYS A 341 -26.37 -28.70 8.69
CA LYS A 341 -27.71 -29.28 8.80
C LYS A 341 -27.50 -30.78 8.88
N ASN A 342 -27.61 -31.30 10.10
CA ASN A 342 -27.84 -32.73 10.32
C ASN A 342 -29.17 -33.18 9.68
#